data_58ac7249b0e23cc4d672dced52b0c980
#
_entry.id   58ac7249b0e23cc4d672dced52b0c980
#
_cell.length_a   1.000
_cell.length_b   1.000
_cell.length_c   1.000
_cell.angle_alpha   90.00
_cell.angle_beta   90.00
_cell.angle_gamma   90.00
#
_symmetry.space_group_name_H-M   'P 1'
#
loop_
_entity.id
_entity.type
_entity.pdbx_description
1 polymer ?
#
loop_
_entity_poly.entity_id
_entity_poly.type
_entity_poly.pdbx_seq_one_letter_code
_entity_poly.pdbx_strand_id
1 'polypeptide(L)'
;MATRRDSVRSLAERAGAALDLPAGTRLRAGLSGGLDSTVLVDVLAQLAPARGWVLEAMHVHHGLSPNADAWLEAAQRQAAALGIAFRAERVRVPLGDGRGLEAAARSKRLAALSAPGADAVALAHHRDDQA
;
A
#
# COMPACT_ATOMS: atom_id res chain seq x y z
N MET A 1 -2.36 18.83 -23.69
CA MET A 1 -1.42 17.80 -23.20
C MET A 1 -1.75 17.48 -21.76
N ALA A 2 -1.94 16.19 -21.45
CA ALA A 2 -2.29 15.78 -20.08
C ALA A 2 -1.12 15.97 -19.12
N THR A 3 -1.38 16.56 -17.96
CA THR A 3 -0.40 16.70 -16.90
C THR A 3 -0.31 15.35 -16.14
N ARG A 4 0.70 15.22 -15.30
CA ARG A 4 0.82 14.05 -14.44
C ARG A 4 -0.43 13.89 -13.57
N ARG A 5 -0.99 14.99 -13.07
CA ARG A 5 -2.20 14.97 -12.26
C ARG A 5 -3.39 14.44 -13.05
N ASP A 6 -3.53 14.85 -14.30
CA ASP A 6 -4.60 14.37 -15.16
C ASP A 6 -4.46 12.89 -15.47
N SER A 7 -3.21 12.40 -15.65
CA SER A 7 -2.94 11.00 -15.89
C SER A 7 -3.28 10.14 -14.67
N VAL A 8 -2.96 10.62 -13.47
CA VAL A 8 -3.29 9.92 -12.23
C VAL A 8 -4.81 9.88 -12.04
N ARG A 9 -5.51 10.98 -12.32
CA ARG A 9 -6.96 11.02 -12.24
C ARG A 9 -7.61 10.03 -13.21
N SER A 10 -7.10 9.93 -14.43
CA SER A 10 -7.61 8.99 -15.42
C SER A 10 -7.39 7.54 -14.96
N LEU A 11 -6.22 7.23 -14.38
CA LEU A 11 -5.96 5.92 -13.80
C LEU A 11 -6.89 5.65 -12.62
N ALA A 12 -7.12 6.67 -11.80
CA ALA A 12 -8.01 6.56 -10.66
C ALA A 12 -9.43 6.21 -11.09
N GLU A 13 -9.93 6.87 -12.13
CA GLU A 13 -11.27 6.60 -12.64
C GLU A 13 -11.41 5.17 -13.15
N ARG A 14 -10.41 4.68 -13.88
CA ARG A 14 -10.40 3.31 -14.40
C ARG A 14 -10.28 2.29 -13.28
N ALA A 15 -9.42 2.55 -12.30
CA ALA A 15 -9.28 1.66 -11.14
C ALA A 15 -10.56 1.61 -10.32
N GLY A 16 -11.25 2.75 -10.17
CA GLY A 16 -12.52 2.80 -9.47
C GLY A 16 -13.60 1.97 -10.15
N ALA A 17 -13.62 1.97 -11.48
CA ALA A 17 -14.55 1.13 -12.22
C ALA A 17 -14.25 -0.36 -12.02
N ALA A 18 -12.97 -0.72 -11.83
CA ALA A 18 -12.57 -2.10 -11.59
C ALA A 18 -12.74 -2.54 -10.13
N LEU A 19 -12.73 -1.59 -9.19
CA LEU A 19 -12.87 -1.86 -7.77
C LEU A 19 -14.31 -1.58 -7.33
N ASP A 20 -15.17 -2.53 -7.51
CA ASP A 20 -16.59 -2.38 -7.19
C ASP A 20 -16.85 -2.55 -5.70
N LEU A 21 -16.29 -1.65 -4.89
CA LEU A 21 -16.44 -1.66 -3.45
C LEU A 21 -17.52 -0.68 -3.00
N PRO A 22 -18.42 -1.08 -2.10
CA PRO A 22 -19.49 -0.21 -1.64
C PRO A 22 -18.97 0.98 -0.82
N ALA A 23 -19.77 2.03 -0.74
CA ALA A 23 -19.51 3.16 0.13
C ALA A 23 -19.41 2.67 1.58
N GLY A 24 -18.53 3.28 2.37
CA GLY A 24 -18.28 2.86 3.74
C GLY A 24 -17.22 1.79 3.88
N THR A 25 -16.72 1.25 2.77
CA THR A 25 -15.64 0.25 2.82
C THR A 25 -14.40 0.85 3.47
N ARG A 26 -13.87 0.15 4.45
CA ARG A 26 -12.57 0.51 5.05
C ARG A 26 -11.48 -0.17 4.22
N LEU A 27 -10.76 0.64 3.46
CA LEU A 27 -9.78 0.15 2.50
C LEU A 27 -8.37 0.42 3.03
N ARG A 28 -7.59 -0.64 3.13
CA ARG A 28 -6.19 -0.55 3.52
C ARG A 28 -5.32 -0.75 2.29
N ALA A 29 -4.42 0.20 2.04
CA ALA A 29 -3.50 0.10 0.92
C ALA A 29 -2.08 -0.08 1.44
N GLY A 30 -1.38 -1.07 0.91
CA GLY A 30 0.02 -1.29 1.25
C GLY A 30 0.91 -0.24 0.61
N LEU A 31 1.71 0.44 1.41
CA LEU A 31 2.63 1.49 0.95
C LEU A 31 4.05 1.08 1.32
N SER A 32 4.77 0.50 0.36
CA SER A 32 6.09 -0.10 0.62
C SER A 32 7.24 0.89 0.53
N GLY A 33 7.00 2.08 0.01
CA GLY A 33 8.07 3.03 -0.33
C GLY A 33 8.55 2.91 -1.76
N GLY A 34 8.12 1.89 -2.49
CA GLY A 34 8.43 1.73 -3.90
C GLY A 34 7.47 2.49 -4.80
N LEU A 35 7.84 2.62 -6.07
CA LEU A 35 7.07 3.43 -7.02
C LEU A 35 5.65 2.91 -7.24
N ASP A 36 5.48 1.60 -7.39
CA ASP A 36 4.17 1.02 -7.70
C ASP A 36 3.16 1.25 -6.57
N SER A 37 3.59 1.05 -5.31
CA SER A 37 2.71 1.30 -4.19
C SER A 37 2.42 2.78 -4.00
N THR A 38 3.38 3.65 -4.33
CA THR A 38 3.21 5.09 -4.30
C THR A 38 2.10 5.52 -5.25
N VAL A 39 2.12 5.01 -6.48
CA VAL A 39 1.10 5.32 -7.49
C VAL A 39 -0.26 4.77 -7.05
N LEU A 40 -0.30 3.54 -6.57
CA LEU A 40 -1.56 2.93 -6.13
C LEU A 40 -2.22 3.75 -5.02
N VAL A 41 -1.47 4.13 -4.00
CA VAL A 41 -2.01 4.90 -2.88
C VAL A 41 -2.49 6.26 -3.33
N ASP A 42 -1.76 6.92 -4.23
CA ASP A 42 -2.17 8.21 -4.80
C ASP A 42 -3.51 8.07 -5.55
N VAL A 43 -3.63 7.05 -6.38
CA VAL A 43 -4.87 6.77 -7.13
C VAL A 43 -6.04 6.54 -6.16
N LEU A 44 -5.84 5.69 -5.17
CA LEU A 44 -6.90 5.39 -4.19
C LEU A 44 -7.28 6.60 -3.36
N ALA A 45 -6.30 7.45 -3.01
CA ALA A 45 -6.58 8.67 -2.26
C ALA A 45 -7.47 9.63 -3.06
N GLN A 46 -7.35 9.64 -4.38
CA GLN A 46 -8.20 10.47 -5.23
C GLN A 46 -9.61 9.88 -5.39
N LEU A 47 -9.72 8.56 -5.38
CA LEU A 47 -11.01 7.88 -5.53
C LEU A 47 -11.82 7.83 -4.24
N ALA A 48 -11.16 7.69 -3.11
CA ALA A 48 -11.83 7.39 -1.84
C ALA A 48 -12.95 8.39 -1.49
N PRO A 49 -12.75 9.72 -1.59
CA PRO A 49 -13.83 10.65 -1.25
C PRO A 49 -15.08 10.48 -2.13
N ALA A 50 -14.88 10.30 -3.44
CA ALA A 50 -16.00 10.18 -4.38
C ALA A 50 -16.72 8.83 -4.21
N ARG A 51 -16.00 7.80 -3.79
CA ARG A 51 -16.57 6.46 -3.60
C ARG A 51 -17.08 6.22 -2.19
N GLY A 52 -16.80 7.13 -1.26
CA GLY A 52 -17.20 6.95 0.12
C GLY A 52 -16.38 5.93 0.89
N TRP A 53 -15.16 5.64 0.42
CA TRP A 53 -14.26 4.72 1.11
C TRP A 53 -13.49 5.43 2.21
N VAL A 54 -13.18 4.69 3.27
CA VAL A 54 -12.28 5.15 4.32
C VAL A 54 -10.92 4.52 4.04
N LEU A 55 -9.97 5.34 3.58
CA LEU A 55 -8.67 4.87 3.13
C LEU A 55 -7.61 5.01 4.22
N GLU A 56 -6.86 3.94 4.43
CA GLU A 56 -5.70 3.89 5.31
C GLU A 56 -4.52 3.37 4.52
N ALA A 57 -3.36 4.02 4.64
CA ALA A 57 -2.11 3.48 4.10
C ALA A 57 -1.39 2.73 5.21
N MET A 58 -0.83 1.56 4.90
CA MET A 58 -0.07 0.77 5.86
C MET A 58 1.29 0.43 5.29
N HIS A 59 2.32 0.71 6.08
CA HIS A 59 3.69 0.32 5.77
C HIS A 59 4.13 -0.78 6.72
N VAL A 60 4.71 -1.84 6.18
CA VAL A 60 5.24 -2.94 6.98
C VAL A 60 6.77 -2.87 6.96
N HIS A 61 7.35 -2.66 8.14
CA HIS A 61 8.80 -2.55 8.32
C HIS A 61 9.34 -3.91 8.78
N HIS A 62 10.08 -4.58 7.91
CA HIS A 62 10.60 -5.92 8.20
C HIS A 62 12.05 -5.93 8.69
N GLY A 63 12.74 -4.79 8.65
CA GLY A 63 14.09 -4.66 9.21
C GLY A 63 15.21 -5.35 8.45
N LEU A 64 14.92 -5.91 7.26
CA LEU A 64 15.90 -6.68 6.52
C LEU A 64 16.83 -5.84 5.64
N SER A 65 16.45 -4.61 5.36
CA SER A 65 17.22 -3.72 4.50
C SER A 65 17.74 -2.54 5.31
N PRO A 66 18.97 -2.06 5.04
CA PRO A 66 19.45 -0.83 5.65
C PRO A 66 18.60 0.39 5.27
N ASN A 67 17.81 0.28 4.20
CA ASN A 67 16.93 1.34 3.75
C ASN A 67 15.53 1.27 4.37
N ALA A 68 15.26 0.30 5.24
CA ALA A 68 13.91 0.07 5.77
C ALA A 68 13.37 1.31 6.50
N ASP A 69 14.20 1.99 7.28
CA ASP A 69 13.77 3.21 8.00
C ASP A 69 13.49 4.35 7.03
N ALA A 70 14.30 4.50 5.98
CA ALA A 70 14.07 5.53 4.98
C ALA A 70 12.77 5.30 4.21
N TRP A 71 12.46 4.05 3.92
CA TRP A 71 11.20 3.69 3.27
C TRP A 71 10.00 3.99 4.16
N LEU A 72 10.12 3.74 5.47
CA LEU A 72 9.07 4.06 6.42
C LEU A 72 8.81 5.56 6.45
N GLU A 73 9.87 6.36 6.52
CA GLU A 73 9.74 7.82 6.52
C GLU A 73 9.10 8.34 5.23
N ALA A 74 9.52 7.80 4.08
CA ALA A 74 8.95 8.19 2.80
C ALA A 74 7.46 7.85 2.72
N ALA A 75 7.07 6.68 3.19
CA ALA A 75 5.67 6.27 3.23
C ALA A 75 4.85 7.18 4.13
N GLN A 76 5.38 7.51 5.30
CA GLN A 76 4.70 8.38 6.24
C GLN A 76 4.49 9.79 5.66
N ARG A 77 5.53 10.33 5.00
CA ARG A 77 5.42 11.65 4.37
C ARG A 77 4.40 11.65 3.23
N GLN A 78 4.36 10.60 2.44
CA GLN A 78 3.40 10.50 1.35
C GLN A 78 1.97 10.46 1.89
N ALA A 79 1.70 9.64 2.89
CA ALA A 79 0.37 9.56 3.48
C ALA A 79 -0.06 10.91 4.06
N ALA A 80 0.86 11.60 4.73
CA ALA A 80 0.58 12.94 5.28
C ALA A 80 0.27 13.95 4.17
N ALA A 81 1.03 13.90 3.07
CA ALA A 81 0.81 14.80 1.94
C ALA A 81 -0.56 14.55 1.27
N LEU A 82 -1.02 13.31 1.28
CA LEU A 82 -2.32 12.94 0.72
C LEU A 82 -3.49 13.14 1.71
N GLY A 83 -3.18 13.42 2.96
CA GLY A 83 -4.21 13.63 3.99
C GLY A 83 -4.94 12.35 4.38
N ILE A 84 -4.31 11.19 4.23
CA ILE A 84 -4.91 9.90 4.58
C ILE A 84 -4.30 9.34 5.86
N ALA A 85 -5.05 8.46 6.52
CA ALA A 85 -4.59 7.79 7.72
C ALA A 85 -3.37 6.91 7.40
N PHE A 86 -2.43 6.84 8.31
CA PHE A 86 -1.21 6.06 8.13
C PHE A 86 -1.00 5.13 9.31
N ARG A 87 -0.59 3.91 9.00
CA ARG A 87 -0.27 2.91 10.00
C ARG A 87 1.04 2.24 9.62
N ALA A 88 1.93 2.03 10.59
CA ALA A 88 3.17 1.29 10.40
C ALA A 88 3.19 0.10 11.33
N GLU A 89 3.56 -1.04 10.80
CA GLU A 89 3.74 -2.26 11.58
C GLU A 89 5.17 -2.75 11.42
N ARG A 90 5.80 -3.12 12.53
CA ARG A 90 7.10 -3.75 12.50
C ARG A 90 6.90 -5.24 12.64
N VAL A 91 7.50 -6.00 11.72
CA VAL A 91 7.42 -7.46 11.74
C VAL A 91 8.83 -8.03 11.90
N ARG A 92 8.91 -9.18 12.53
CA ARG A 92 10.16 -9.89 12.71
C ARG A 92 10.22 -11.04 11.72
N VAL A 93 11.29 -11.07 10.93
CA VAL A 93 11.50 -12.14 9.96
C VAL A 93 12.59 -13.05 10.50
N PRO A 94 12.33 -14.35 10.70
CA PRO A 94 13.36 -15.27 11.17
C PRO A 94 14.51 -15.37 10.21
N LEU A 95 15.74 -15.30 10.72
CA LEU A 95 16.95 -15.31 9.90
C LEU A 95 17.54 -16.72 9.72
N GLY A 96 16.95 -17.72 10.33
CA GLY A 96 17.59 -19.03 10.45
C GLY A 96 17.53 -19.92 9.24
N ASP A 97 16.82 -19.57 8.20
CA ASP A 97 16.44 -20.50 7.16
C ASP A 97 17.20 -20.29 5.84
N GLY A 98 17.96 -19.24 5.67
CA GLY A 98 18.76 -18.98 4.49
C GLY A 98 18.02 -19.08 3.16
N ARG A 99 17.01 -19.89 3.09
CA ARG A 99 16.20 -20.14 1.92
C ARG A 99 14.81 -19.57 2.18
N GLY A 100 14.40 -18.61 1.42
CA GLY A 100 13.07 -18.08 1.59
C GLY A 100 12.98 -16.92 2.56
N LEU A 101 14.10 -16.25 2.82
CA LEU A 101 14.05 -15.03 3.62
C LEU A 101 13.09 -14.02 3.00
N GLU A 102 13.12 -13.86 1.68
CA GLU A 102 12.19 -12.99 0.97
C GLU A 102 10.76 -13.52 1.07
N ALA A 103 10.57 -14.83 0.95
CA ALA A 103 9.25 -15.43 1.09
C ALA A 103 8.71 -15.26 2.50
N ALA A 104 9.57 -15.42 3.52
CA ALA A 104 9.17 -15.21 4.90
C ALA A 104 8.80 -13.74 5.16
N ALA A 105 9.58 -12.79 4.62
CA ALA A 105 9.28 -11.38 4.73
C ALA A 105 7.95 -11.04 4.06
N ARG A 106 7.70 -11.58 2.87
CA ARG A 106 6.46 -11.38 2.14
C ARG A 106 5.26 -11.94 2.92
N SER A 107 5.41 -13.15 3.47
CA SER A 107 4.36 -13.79 4.27
C SER A 107 4.02 -12.94 5.50
N LYS A 108 5.03 -12.45 6.22
CA LYS A 108 4.82 -11.59 7.38
C LYS A 108 4.16 -10.27 7.00
N ARG A 109 4.56 -9.69 5.86
CA ARG A 109 3.97 -8.45 5.36
C ARG A 109 2.49 -8.65 5.02
N LEU A 110 2.17 -9.73 4.31
CA LEU A 110 0.79 -10.04 3.95
C LEU A 110 -0.07 -10.30 5.19
N ALA A 111 0.48 -11.01 6.18
CA ALA A 111 -0.23 -11.24 7.43
C ALA A 111 -0.53 -9.94 8.16
N ALA A 112 0.45 -9.03 8.23
CA ALA A 112 0.26 -7.72 8.86
C ALA A 112 -0.80 -6.90 8.13
N LEU A 113 -0.74 -6.88 6.80
CA LEU A 113 -1.69 -6.13 5.98
C LEU A 113 -3.11 -6.69 6.09
N SER A 114 -3.24 -7.97 6.39
CA SER A 114 -4.53 -8.63 6.53
C SER A 114 -5.09 -8.56 7.95
N ALA A 115 -4.43 -7.86 8.87
CA ALA A 115 -4.89 -7.71 10.24
C ALA A 115 -6.28 -7.06 10.29
N PRO A 116 -7.08 -7.36 11.33
CA PRO A 116 -8.42 -6.76 11.45
C PRO A 116 -8.41 -5.25 11.42
N GLY A 117 -9.52 -4.64 11.02
CA GLY A 117 -9.67 -3.19 10.95
C GLY A 117 -9.89 -2.66 9.55
N ALA A 118 -9.76 -3.51 8.54
CA ALA A 118 -10.05 -3.14 7.16
C ALA A 118 -10.99 -4.18 6.54
N ASP A 119 -11.84 -3.72 5.65
CA ASP A 119 -12.77 -4.60 4.92
C ASP A 119 -12.12 -5.14 3.65
N ALA A 120 -11.16 -4.41 3.10
CA ALA A 120 -10.45 -4.80 1.88
C ALA A 120 -9.02 -4.29 1.95
N VAL A 121 -8.14 -4.99 1.26
CA VAL A 121 -6.71 -4.65 1.19
C VAL A 121 -6.32 -4.51 -0.28
N ALA A 122 -5.69 -3.38 -0.61
CA ALA A 122 -5.17 -3.14 -1.95
C ALA A 122 -3.65 -3.17 -1.92
N LEU A 123 -3.07 -3.91 -2.84
CA LEU A 123 -1.62 -4.06 -2.95
C LEU A 123 -1.19 -3.78 -4.39
N ALA A 124 -0.09 -3.05 -4.54
CA ALA A 124 0.56 -2.91 -5.82
C ALA A 124 1.43 -4.15 -6.03
N HIS A 125 1.10 -4.95 -7.03
CA HIS A 125 1.88 -6.11 -7.38
C HIS A 125 2.77 -5.79 -8.56
N HIS A 126 4.06 -5.97 -8.38
CA HIS A 126 4.98 -5.97 -9.50
C HIS A 126 4.84 -7.30 -10.25
N ARG A 127 5.10 -7.29 -11.55
CA ARG A 127 4.97 -8.50 -12.36
C ARG A 127 5.80 -9.66 -11.79
N ASP A 128 6.94 -9.37 -11.22
CA ASP A 128 7.84 -10.37 -10.63
C ASP A 128 7.36 -10.90 -9.29
N ASP A 129 6.41 -10.22 -8.65
CA ASP A 129 5.88 -10.64 -7.36
C ASP A 129 4.72 -11.62 -7.48
N GLN A 130 4.31 -11.93 -8.67
CA GLN A 130 3.20 -12.85 -8.90
C GLN A 130 3.62 -14.32 -9.01
N ALA A 131 4.87 -14.57 -8.88
CA ALA A 131 5.38 -15.93 -8.97
C ALA A 131 4.99 -16.78 -7.75
#